data_77c42eafa79d57f217ed8e72e6886454
#
_entry.id   77c42eafa79d57f217ed8e72e6886454
#
_cell.length_a   1.000
_cell.length_b   1.000
_cell.length_c   1.000
_cell.angle_alpha   90.00
_cell.angle_beta   90.00
_cell.angle_gamma   90.00
#
_symmetry.space_group_name_H-M   'P 1'
#
loop_
_entity.id
_entity.type
_entity.pdbx_description
1 polymer ?
#
loop_
_entity_poly.entity_id
_entity_poly.type
_entity_poly.pdbx_seq_one_letter_code
_entity_poly.pdbx_strand_id
1 'polypeptide(L)'
;MVRILIVEDQKIMQKYFEYIIMQEPEFRHVQTVSDAREAVKICDYSAIDLVIMDVQTFHNHDGLSAGKEIREKYPYTKVLIVTSL
;
A
#
# COMPACT_ATOMS: atom_id res chain seq x y z
N MET A 1 12.00 -9.69 -7.51
CA MET A 1 10.63 -9.25 -7.80
C MET A 1 10.14 -8.35 -6.66
N VAL A 2 9.55 -7.24 -7.01
CA VAL A 2 9.06 -6.27 -6.03
C VAL A 2 7.61 -6.60 -5.67
N ARG A 3 7.36 -6.97 -4.43
CA ARG A 3 6.04 -7.35 -3.94
C ARG A 3 5.33 -6.13 -3.39
N ILE A 4 4.18 -5.83 -3.96
CA ILE A 4 3.51 -4.54 -3.73
C ILE A 4 2.13 -4.74 -3.11
N LEU A 5 1.87 -3.99 -2.05
CA LEU A 5 0.59 -3.90 -1.38
C LEU A 5 0.01 -2.51 -1.66
N ILE A 6 -1.25 -2.46 -2.10
CA ILE A 6 -1.93 -1.21 -2.37
C ILE A 6 -2.96 -0.95 -1.27
N VAL A 7 -2.95 0.27 -0.74
CA VAL A 7 -3.94 0.71 0.25
C VAL A 7 -4.69 1.89 -0.34
N GLU A 8 -5.93 1.65 -0.74
CA GLU A 8 -6.75 2.63 -1.45
C GLU A 8 -8.21 2.23 -1.31
N ASP A 9 -9.09 3.15 -0.93
CA ASP A 9 -10.50 2.83 -0.73
C ASP A 9 -11.38 3.09 -1.95
N GLN A 10 -10.93 3.87 -2.91
CA GLN A 10 -11.69 4.16 -4.12
C GLN A 10 -11.41 3.13 -5.21
N LYS A 11 -12.47 2.47 -5.68
CA LYS A 11 -12.35 1.40 -6.66
C LYS A 11 -11.61 1.80 -7.93
N ILE A 12 -11.90 2.99 -8.45
CA ILE A 12 -11.27 3.43 -9.69
C ILE A 12 -9.77 3.65 -9.50
N MET A 13 -9.38 4.17 -8.34
CA MET A 13 -7.96 4.36 -8.04
C MET A 13 -7.24 3.04 -7.78
N GLN A 14 -7.94 2.08 -7.17
CA GLN A 14 -7.40 0.72 -7.02
C GLN A 14 -7.04 0.15 -8.38
N LYS A 15 -7.97 0.23 -9.33
CA LYS A 15 -7.76 -0.27 -10.68
C LYS A 15 -6.61 0.43 -11.37
N TYR A 16 -6.49 1.73 -11.18
CA TYR A 16 -5.43 2.52 -11.79
C TYR A 16 -4.06 2.09 -11.29
N PHE A 17 -3.91 1.96 -9.98
CA PHE A 17 -2.64 1.51 -9.41
C PHE A 17 -2.31 0.08 -9.84
N GLU A 18 -3.31 -0.80 -9.84
CA GLU A 18 -3.12 -2.19 -10.28
C GLU A 18 -2.66 -2.23 -11.72
N TYR A 19 -3.26 -1.40 -12.57
CA TYR A 19 -2.88 -1.34 -13.98
C TYR A 19 -1.42 -0.90 -14.14
N ILE A 20 -1.00 0.13 -13.43
CA ILE A 20 0.38 0.63 -13.50
C ILE A 20 1.36 -0.46 -13.07
N ILE A 21 1.06 -1.14 -11.98
CA ILE A 21 1.93 -2.22 -11.47
C ILE A 21 2.07 -3.32 -12.50
N MET A 22 0.97 -3.68 -13.17
CA MET A 22 0.99 -4.76 -14.15
C MET A 22 1.84 -4.46 -15.38
N GLN A 23 2.13 -3.19 -15.64
CA GLN A 23 2.97 -2.82 -16.78
C GLN A 23 4.44 -3.17 -16.57
N GLU A 24 4.85 -3.43 -15.34
CA GLU A 24 6.25 -3.69 -15.02
C GLU A 24 6.43 -5.16 -14.64
N PRO A 25 7.21 -5.93 -15.45
CA PRO A 25 7.35 -7.38 -15.17
C PRO A 25 7.97 -7.70 -13.82
N GLU A 26 8.75 -6.78 -13.25
CA GLU A 26 9.41 -7.02 -11.97
C GLU A 26 8.51 -6.74 -10.77
N PHE A 27 7.33 -6.18 -11.00
CA PHE A 27 6.38 -5.87 -9.94
C PHE A 27 5.37 -7.00 -9.80
N ARG A 28 5.05 -7.33 -8.57
CA ARG A 28 4.02 -8.29 -8.26
C ARG A 28 2.99 -7.63 -7.35
N HIS A 29 1.76 -7.57 -7.81
CA HIS A 29 0.64 -7.11 -6.99
C HIS A 29 0.24 -8.22 -6.03
N VAL A 30 0.47 -8.02 -4.73
CA VAL A 30 0.16 -9.02 -3.73
C VAL A 30 -1.31 -8.91 -3.32
N GLN A 31 -1.75 -7.70 -2.98
CA GLN A 31 -3.12 -7.49 -2.52
C GLN A 31 -3.45 -6.00 -2.56
N THR A 32 -4.74 -5.70 -2.64
CA THR A 32 -5.27 -4.34 -2.47
C THR A 32 -6.21 -4.36 -1.28
N VAL A 33 -6.04 -3.43 -0.37
CA VAL A 33 -6.92 -3.27 0.79
C VAL A 33 -7.42 -1.84 0.84
N SER A 34 -8.56 -1.65 1.51
CA SER A 34 -9.18 -0.33 1.62
C SER A 34 -8.78 0.41 2.89
N ASP A 35 -8.22 -0.29 3.85
CA ASP A 35 -7.98 0.22 5.20
C ASP A 35 -6.50 0.09 5.56
N ALA A 36 -5.93 1.20 6.04
CA ALA A 36 -4.52 1.24 6.43
C ALA A 36 -4.18 0.24 7.54
N ARG A 37 -5.12 0.01 8.47
CA ARG A 37 -4.88 -0.97 9.54
C ARG A 37 -4.77 -2.39 9.01
N GLU A 38 -5.49 -2.71 7.94
CA GLU A 38 -5.34 -4.00 7.28
C GLU A 38 -3.97 -4.18 6.65
N ALA A 39 -3.40 -3.08 6.15
CA ALA A 39 -2.06 -3.14 5.57
C ALA A 39 -1.02 -3.56 6.59
N VAL A 40 -1.13 -3.05 7.82
CA VAL A 40 -0.21 -3.45 8.89
C VAL A 40 -0.32 -4.95 9.14
N LYS A 41 -1.54 -5.48 9.21
CA LYS A 41 -1.76 -6.92 9.43
C LYS A 41 -1.14 -7.77 8.33
N ILE A 42 -1.29 -7.33 7.09
CA ILE A 42 -0.73 -8.08 5.96
C ILE A 42 0.79 -8.12 6.04
N CYS A 43 1.41 -7.00 6.39
CA CYS A 43 2.86 -6.96 6.55
C CYS A 43 3.36 -7.87 7.67
N ASP A 44 2.49 -8.20 8.64
CA ASP A 44 2.87 -9.08 9.74
C ASP A 44 3.09 -10.53 9.29
N TYR A 45 2.46 -10.95 8.19
CA TYR A 45 2.56 -12.34 7.75
C TYR A 45 2.87 -12.50 6.27
N SER A 46 3.14 -11.44 5.57
CA SER A 46 3.44 -11.49 4.15
C SER A 46 4.63 -10.58 3.86
N ALA A 47 5.57 -11.07 3.05
CA ALA A 47 6.72 -10.25 2.67
C ALA A 47 6.27 -9.19 1.68
N ILE A 48 6.37 -7.94 2.06
CA ILE A 48 6.01 -6.79 1.23
C ILE A 48 7.24 -5.91 1.05
N ASP A 49 7.54 -5.56 -0.19
CA ASP A 49 8.67 -4.68 -0.50
C ASP A 49 8.26 -3.23 -0.58
N LEU A 50 7.03 -2.97 -1.06
CA LEU A 50 6.52 -1.61 -1.25
C LEU A 50 5.05 -1.56 -0.89
N VAL A 51 4.68 -0.57 -0.08
CA VAL A 51 3.28 -0.25 0.20
C VAL A 51 2.97 1.07 -0.48
N ILE A 52 1.96 1.07 -1.34
CA ILE A 52 1.42 2.31 -1.91
C ILE A 52 0.23 2.69 -1.05
N MET A 53 0.37 3.80 -0.32
CA MET A 53 -0.57 4.20 0.72
C MET A 53 -1.21 5.53 0.38
N ASP A 54 -2.49 5.51 0.04
CA ASP A 54 -3.25 6.75 -0.15
C ASP A 54 -3.75 7.23 1.22
N VAL A 55 -3.43 8.47 1.56
CA VAL A 55 -3.80 9.05 2.86
C VAL A 55 -4.85 10.14 2.73
N GLN A 56 -5.32 10.40 1.52
CA GLN A 56 -6.29 11.47 1.26
C GLN A 56 -7.74 11.04 1.38
N THR A 57 -8.01 9.75 1.47
CA THR A 57 -9.38 9.27 1.48
C THR A 57 -9.99 9.38 2.86
N PHE A 58 -11.30 9.48 2.88
CA PHE A 58 -12.07 9.60 4.13
C PHE A 58 -11.82 8.43 5.08
N HIS A 59 -11.72 7.23 4.52
CA HIS A 59 -11.57 6.02 5.33
C HIS A 59 -10.13 5.69 5.68
N ASN A 60 -9.19 6.49 5.22
CA ASN A 60 -7.78 6.16 5.37
C ASN A 60 -7.00 7.25 6.09
N HIS A 61 -7.66 7.96 7.01
CA HIS A 61 -7.00 9.01 7.79
C HIS A 61 -5.88 8.47 8.67
N ASP A 62 -5.86 7.16 8.92
CA ASP A 62 -4.80 6.50 9.69
C ASP A 62 -3.57 6.17 8.85
N GLY A 63 -3.58 6.50 7.55
CA GLY A 63 -2.52 6.09 6.64
C GLY A 63 -1.12 6.50 7.07
N LEU A 64 -0.96 7.74 7.53
CA LEU A 64 0.35 8.22 7.97
C LEU A 64 0.84 7.45 9.20
N SER A 65 -0.05 7.22 10.16
CA SER A 65 0.29 6.45 11.36
C SER A 65 0.63 5.00 11.02
N ALA A 66 -0.18 4.37 10.17
CA ALA A 66 0.06 3.00 9.75
C ALA A 66 1.36 2.90 8.95
N GLY A 67 1.62 3.86 8.07
CA GLY A 67 2.86 3.88 7.29
C GLY A 67 4.09 3.97 8.17
N LYS A 68 4.03 4.80 9.19
CA LYS A 68 5.12 4.92 10.16
C LYS A 68 5.34 3.62 10.91
N GLU A 69 4.26 2.97 11.34
CA GLU A 69 4.35 1.70 12.04
C GLU A 69 4.99 0.63 11.16
N ILE A 70 4.58 0.55 9.91
CA ILE A 70 5.16 -0.41 8.96
C ILE A 70 6.65 -0.17 8.78
N ARG A 71 7.05 1.09 8.60
CA ARG A 71 8.46 1.42 8.41
C ARG A 71 9.30 1.05 9.63
N GLU A 72 8.75 1.23 10.82
CA GLU A 72 9.47 0.92 12.05
C GLU A 72 9.58 -0.59 12.28
N LYS A 73 8.51 -1.33 12.01
CA LYS A 73 8.49 -2.79 12.23
C LYS A 73 9.20 -3.55 11.12
N TYR A 74 9.15 -3.04 9.90
CA TYR A 74 9.66 -3.72 8.70
C TYR A 74 10.60 -2.79 7.94
N PRO A 75 11.85 -2.66 8.38
CA PRO A 75 12.76 -1.65 7.79
C PRO A 75 13.07 -1.87 6.31
N TYR A 76 12.83 -3.06 5.79
CA TYR A 76 13.04 -3.33 4.35
C TYR A 76 11.82 -3.00 3.49
N THR A 77 10.67 -2.74 4.11
CA THR A 77 9.46 -2.37 3.40
C THR A 77 9.46 -0.86 3.19
N LYS A 78 9.38 -0.44 1.93
CA LYS A 78 9.23 0.98 1.60
C LYS A 78 7.77 1.37 1.61
N VAL A 79 7.48 2.57 2.04
CA VAL A 79 6.11 3.10 2.04
C VAL A 79 6.09 4.34 1.16
N LEU A 80 5.29 4.29 0.11
CA LEU A 80 5.07 5.42 -0.78
C LEU A 80 3.74 6.05 -0.41
N ILE A 81 3.79 7.26 0.12
CA ILE A 81 2.58 7.98 0.48
C ILE A 81 2.08 8.73 -0.75
N VAL A 82 0.82 8.48 -1.09
CA VAL A 82 0.16 9.16 -2.20
C VAL A 82 -0.91 10.07 -1.63
N THR A 83 -0.92 11.31 -2.07
CA THR A 83 -1.92 12.26 -1.64
C THR A 83 -2.36 13.09 -2.84
N SER A 84 -3.67 13.26 -2.98
CA SER A 84 -4.22 14.13 -4.01
C SER A 84 -4.58 15.47 -3.37
N LEU A 85 -4.28 16.53 -4.04
CA LEU A 85 -4.59 17.88 -3.56
C LEU A 85 -5.79 18.46 -4.29
#